data_478e0da228f875c7e52d2b34b233a7a4
#
_entry.id   478e0da228f875c7e52d2b34b233a7a4
#
_cell.length_a   1.000
_cell.length_b   1.000
_cell.length_c   1.000
_cell.angle_alpha   90.00
_cell.angle_beta   90.00
_cell.angle_gamma   90.00
#
_symmetry.space_group_name_H-M   'P 1'
#
loop_
_entity.id
_entity.type
_entity.pdbx_description
1 polymer ?
#
loop_
_entity_poly.entity_id
_entity_poly.type
_entity_poly.pdbx_seq_one_letter_code
_entity_poly.pdbx_strand_id
1 'polypeptide(L)'
;MRKHISAKILMSFVLMFVFLFFSATLVFTGKGPKIRFDSDKMDFGKVKQGKVLTHVFKIINEGDETLTIDRVRTSCGCTAVLVSKKEIPPGEEGELKVTFNTRGYGGKLSKYIYVDSNDPAQKSKQITLSVDIEVPPQPKIALDRYSLDLGLFLEDEEVRTQTKIKNIGELELQVTCSHKDAAFYAGGKQASFPFKIRAGKEADIEIRIPPRNRKGMIREYILMKSNDPRRPTLSFYLSGYIISKQQLKELFARYKDILE
;
A
#
# COMPACT_ATOMS: atom_id res chain seq x y z
N MET A 1 -88.99 4.02 13.98
CA MET A 1 -88.54 2.87 14.79
C MET A 1 -87.04 3.03 15.08
N ARG A 2 -86.66 3.52 16.27
CA ARG A 2 -85.27 3.59 16.74
C ARG A 2 -84.96 2.29 17.46
N LYS A 3 -84.05 1.49 16.82
CA LYS A 3 -83.51 0.27 17.45
C LYS A 3 -82.45 0.70 18.51
N HIS A 4 -82.82 0.53 19.80
CA HIS A 4 -81.88 0.67 20.92
C HIS A 4 -80.88 -0.51 20.82
N ILE A 5 -79.66 -0.21 20.44
CA ILE A 5 -78.52 -1.17 20.56
C ILE A 5 -78.23 -1.30 22.04
N SER A 6 -78.41 -2.52 22.58
CA SER A 6 -78.22 -2.79 24.01
C SER A 6 -76.78 -2.43 24.45
N ALA A 7 -76.69 -1.68 25.58
CA ALA A 7 -75.36 -1.27 26.14
C ALA A 7 -74.39 -2.46 26.32
N LYS A 8 -74.96 -3.65 26.54
CA LYS A 8 -74.11 -4.90 26.61
C LYS A 8 -73.39 -5.26 25.32
N ILE A 9 -73.99 -4.97 24.16
CA ILE A 9 -73.38 -5.24 22.86
C ILE A 9 -72.27 -4.21 22.58
N LEU A 10 -72.51 -2.95 22.93
CA LEU A 10 -71.51 -1.90 22.79
C LEU A 10 -70.26 -2.13 23.70
N MET A 11 -70.51 -2.59 24.95
CA MET A 11 -69.46 -2.91 25.92
C MET A 11 -68.64 -4.13 25.49
N SER A 12 -69.29 -5.15 24.83
CA SER A 12 -68.58 -6.31 24.26
C SER A 12 -67.70 -5.93 23.10
N PHE A 13 -68.13 -5.02 22.23
CA PHE A 13 -67.27 -4.52 21.11
C PHE A 13 -66.10 -3.65 21.64
N VAL A 14 -66.27 -2.84 22.65
CA VAL A 14 -65.22 -2.05 23.25
C VAL A 14 -64.17 -2.97 23.92
N LEU A 15 -64.59 -3.98 24.68
CA LEU A 15 -63.69 -4.96 25.29
C LEU A 15 -62.93 -5.79 24.22
N MET A 16 -63.58 -6.19 23.14
CA MET A 16 -62.93 -6.90 22.04
C MET A 16 -61.93 -6.02 21.29
N PHE A 17 -62.22 -4.72 21.13
CA PHE A 17 -61.33 -3.74 20.51
C PHE A 17 -60.10 -3.44 21.38
N VAL A 18 -60.29 -3.34 22.70
CA VAL A 18 -59.19 -3.16 23.67
C VAL A 18 -58.34 -4.41 23.75
N PHE A 19 -58.92 -5.63 23.61
CA PHE A 19 -58.15 -6.87 23.60
C PHE A 19 -57.37 -7.07 22.27
N LEU A 20 -57.88 -6.53 21.17
CA LEU A 20 -57.19 -6.52 19.88
C LEU A 20 -56.01 -5.52 19.84
N PHE A 21 -56.10 -4.43 20.57
CA PHE A 21 -54.99 -3.46 20.66
C PHE A 21 -53.93 -3.82 21.72
N PHE A 22 -54.23 -4.74 22.63
CA PHE A 22 -53.25 -5.27 23.59
C PHE A 22 -52.52 -6.49 23.05
N SER A 23 -52.83 -6.93 21.79
CA SER A 23 -52.13 -7.98 21.10
C SER A 23 -50.82 -7.49 20.53
N ALA A 24 -49.81 -7.57 21.39
CA ALA A 24 -48.45 -7.87 21.00
C ALA A 24 -47.77 -6.87 20.02
N THR A 25 -47.27 -5.78 20.55
CA THR A 25 -45.90 -5.45 20.19
C THR A 25 -44.98 -6.52 20.81
N LEU A 26 -44.94 -7.70 20.24
CA LEU A 26 -43.80 -8.59 20.31
C LEU A 26 -42.68 -7.81 19.60
N VAL A 27 -41.97 -6.98 20.39
CA VAL A 27 -40.64 -6.51 20.00
C VAL A 27 -39.85 -7.79 19.84
N PHE A 28 -39.67 -8.20 18.60
CA PHE A 28 -38.73 -9.25 18.21
C PHE A 28 -37.35 -8.67 18.54
N THR A 29 -36.96 -8.73 19.82
CA THR A 29 -35.57 -8.57 20.21
C THR A 29 -34.85 -9.72 19.53
N GLY A 30 -34.19 -9.44 18.43
CA GLY A 30 -33.46 -10.45 17.67
C GLY A 30 -32.53 -11.18 18.66
N LYS A 31 -32.84 -12.46 18.89
CA LYS A 31 -31.95 -13.34 19.64
C LYS A 31 -30.68 -13.54 18.80
N GLY A 32 -29.56 -13.47 19.44
CA GLY A 32 -28.28 -13.75 18.83
C GLY A 32 -27.16 -12.82 19.29
N PRO A 33 -25.94 -13.10 18.84
CA PRO A 33 -24.80 -12.24 19.14
C PRO A 33 -24.93 -10.89 18.45
N LYS A 34 -24.47 -9.82 19.09
CA LYS A 34 -24.53 -8.46 18.55
C LYS A 34 -23.23 -7.73 18.84
N ILE A 35 -22.48 -7.43 17.78
CA ILE A 35 -21.21 -6.74 17.89
C ILE A 35 -21.38 -5.22 17.97
N ARG A 36 -20.75 -4.59 18.97
CA ARG A 36 -20.58 -3.14 19.06
C ARG A 36 -19.12 -2.83 19.43
N PHE A 37 -18.61 -1.74 18.88
CA PHE A 37 -17.36 -1.13 19.32
C PHE A 37 -17.65 0.12 20.15
N ASP A 38 -16.76 0.45 21.07
CA ASP A 38 -16.78 1.72 21.80
C ASP A 38 -16.66 2.92 20.83
N SER A 39 -15.91 2.74 19.74
CA SER A 39 -15.84 3.66 18.61
C SER A 39 -15.58 2.91 17.29
N ASP A 40 -16.19 3.34 16.21
CA ASP A 40 -15.94 2.83 14.86
C ASP A 40 -14.80 3.60 14.15
N LYS A 41 -14.27 4.64 14.82
CA LYS A 41 -13.24 5.52 14.24
C LYS A 41 -12.21 5.93 15.28
N MET A 42 -10.94 6.00 14.83
CA MET A 42 -9.86 6.63 15.59
C MET A 42 -9.11 7.60 14.71
N ASP A 43 -9.00 8.85 15.13
CA ASP A 43 -8.17 9.86 14.49
C ASP A 43 -6.93 10.11 15.36
N PHE A 44 -5.76 9.81 14.80
CA PHE A 44 -4.47 10.05 15.44
C PHE A 44 -3.99 11.50 15.30
N GLY A 45 -4.72 12.34 14.55
CA GLY A 45 -4.33 13.71 14.27
C GLY A 45 -3.03 13.82 13.46
N LYS A 46 -2.27 14.91 13.70
CA LYS A 46 -0.95 15.10 13.06
C LYS A 46 0.15 14.34 13.79
N VAL A 47 0.90 13.55 13.05
CA VAL A 47 2.03 12.77 13.57
C VAL A 47 3.23 12.83 12.63
N LYS A 48 4.45 12.76 13.17
CA LYS A 48 5.67 12.67 12.35
C LYS A 48 5.79 11.28 11.71
N GLN A 49 6.27 11.24 10.47
CA GLN A 49 6.58 9.99 9.76
C GLN A 49 7.53 9.09 10.58
N GLY A 50 7.35 7.79 10.47
CA GLY A 50 8.18 6.79 11.16
C GLY A 50 7.71 6.43 12.56
N LYS A 51 6.60 6.99 13.03
CA LYS A 51 5.99 6.61 14.32
C LYS A 51 5.17 5.32 14.18
N VAL A 52 5.15 4.56 15.26
CA VAL A 52 4.24 3.43 15.43
C VAL A 52 3.09 3.91 16.31
N LEU A 53 1.89 3.90 15.76
CA LEU A 53 0.67 4.33 16.41
C LEU A 53 -0.07 3.10 16.91
N THR A 54 -0.59 3.15 18.12
CA THR A 54 -1.35 2.03 18.71
C THR A 54 -2.65 2.56 19.30
N HIS A 55 -3.74 1.84 19.07
CA HIS A 55 -5.03 2.08 19.71
C HIS A 55 -5.69 0.74 20.07
N VAL A 56 -6.48 0.74 21.12
CA VAL A 56 -7.25 -0.41 21.57
C VAL A 56 -8.72 -0.04 21.51
N PHE A 57 -9.47 -0.73 20.63
CA PHE A 57 -10.92 -0.65 20.60
C PHE A 57 -11.51 -1.72 21.51
N LYS A 58 -12.57 -1.37 22.22
CA LYS A 58 -13.37 -2.35 22.94
C LYS A 58 -14.39 -2.99 22.02
N ILE A 59 -14.45 -4.31 22.03
CA ILE A 59 -15.49 -5.11 21.37
C ILE A 59 -16.49 -5.48 22.46
N ILE A 60 -17.76 -5.12 22.31
CA ILE A 60 -18.81 -5.36 23.28
C ILE A 60 -19.83 -6.28 22.64
N ASN A 61 -20.21 -7.35 23.31
CA ASN A 61 -21.33 -8.17 22.92
C ASN A 61 -22.63 -7.67 23.57
N GLU A 62 -23.44 -6.93 22.81
CA GLU A 62 -24.76 -6.45 23.25
C GLU A 62 -25.89 -7.47 23.00
N GLY A 63 -25.55 -8.67 22.51
CA GLY A 63 -26.50 -9.75 22.28
C GLY A 63 -26.74 -10.63 23.48
N ASP A 64 -27.56 -11.65 23.29
CA ASP A 64 -27.90 -12.67 24.31
C ASP A 64 -27.26 -14.04 24.06
N GLU A 65 -26.47 -14.17 22.99
CA GLU A 65 -25.66 -15.34 22.64
C GLU A 65 -24.17 -14.97 22.51
N THR A 66 -23.29 -15.96 22.58
CA THR A 66 -21.83 -15.74 22.46
C THR A 66 -21.47 -15.16 21.10
N LEU A 67 -20.80 -14.00 21.11
CA LEU A 67 -20.23 -13.36 19.93
C LEU A 67 -18.88 -14.03 19.61
N THR A 68 -18.77 -14.59 18.40
CA THR A 68 -17.53 -15.17 17.89
C THR A 68 -16.90 -14.25 16.85
N ILE A 69 -15.62 -13.91 17.03
CA ILE A 69 -14.82 -13.17 16.05
C ILE A 69 -14.14 -14.18 15.12
N ASP A 70 -14.66 -14.30 13.91
CA ASP A 70 -14.19 -15.28 12.93
C ASP A 70 -12.85 -14.85 12.33
N ARG A 71 -12.78 -13.59 11.90
CA ARG A 71 -11.63 -13.07 11.16
C ARG A 71 -11.48 -11.55 11.31
N VAL A 72 -10.23 -11.08 11.36
CA VAL A 72 -9.92 -9.65 11.25
C VAL A 72 -9.01 -9.43 10.04
N ARG A 73 -9.40 -8.49 9.18
CA ARG A 73 -8.69 -8.11 7.96
C ARG A 73 -8.33 -6.64 7.99
N THR A 74 -7.19 -6.29 7.43
CA THR A 74 -6.73 -4.90 7.29
C THR A 74 -6.60 -4.53 5.82
N SER A 75 -6.81 -3.26 5.50
CA SER A 75 -6.67 -2.74 4.12
C SER A 75 -5.22 -2.70 3.62
N CYS A 76 -4.22 -2.96 4.47
CA CYS A 76 -2.79 -3.03 4.10
C CYS A 76 -1.99 -3.84 5.12
N GLY A 77 -0.83 -4.36 4.68
CA GLY A 77 0.14 -5.04 5.57
C GLY A 77 0.88 -4.13 6.56
N CYS A 78 0.63 -2.82 6.52
CA CYS A 78 1.21 -1.82 7.43
C CYS A 78 0.48 -1.71 8.78
N THR A 79 -0.68 -2.38 8.91
CA THR A 79 -1.50 -2.39 10.11
C THR A 79 -1.56 -3.81 10.67
N ALA A 80 -1.09 -3.99 11.88
CA ALA A 80 -1.22 -5.23 12.63
C ALA A 80 -2.41 -5.13 13.58
N VAL A 81 -3.12 -6.25 13.75
CA VAL A 81 -4.28 -6.34 14.63
C VAL A 81 -4.17 -7.58 15.53
N LEU A 82 -4.60 -7.44 16.77
CA LEU A 82 -4.65 -8.51 17.75
C LEU A 82 -5.98 -8.43 18.50
N VAL A 83 -6.73 -9.52 18.49
CA VAL A 83 -7.95 -9.69 19.29
C VAL A 83 -7.61 -10.42 20.59
N SER A 84 -8.05 -9.88 21.72
CA SER A 84 -7.77 -10.48 23.05
C SER A 84 -8.54 -11.77 23.30
N LYS A 85 -9.80 -11.83 22.83
CA LYS A 85 -10.70 -12.98 22.96
C LYS A 85 -11.44 -13.19 21.63
N LYS A 86 -11.48 -14.43 21.14
CA LYS A 86 -12.28 -14.78 19.97
C LYS A 86 -13.75 -15.00 20.29
N GLU A 87 -14.05 -15.42 21.52
CA GLU A 87 -15.40 -15.65 22.02
C GLU A 87 -15.69 -14.67 23.15
N ILE A 88 -16.75 -13.93 23.02
CA ILE A 88 -17.17 -12.88 23.95
C ILE A 88 -18.60 -13.23 24.41
N PRO A 89 -18.79 -13.69 25.67
CA PRO A 89 -20.10 -13.96 26.23
C PRO A 89 -21.03 -12.76 26.21
N PRO A 90 -22.38 -12.96 26.35
CA PRO A 90 -23.34 -11.87 26.45
C PRO A 90 -22.97 -10.85 27.54
N GLY A 91 -22.98 -9.56 27.18
CA GLY A 91 -22.67 -8.44 28.09
C GLY A 91 -21.19 -8.28 28.43
N GLU A 92 -20.29 -9.16 27.95
CA GLU A 92 -18.85 -9.03 28.17
C GLU A 92 -18.14 -8.19 27.08
N GLU A 93 -16.89 -7.84 27.39
CA GLU A 93 -16.00 -7.08 26.52
C GLU A 93 -14.77 -7.90 26.10
N GLY A 94 -14.31 -7.68 24.87
CA GLY A 94 -13.02 -8.04 24.35
C GLY A 94 -12.25 -6.80 23.85
N GLU A 95 -11.01 -6.97 23.44
CA GLU A 95 -10.17 -5.89 22.92
C GLU A 95 -9.70 -6.20 21.51
N LEU A 96 -9.69 -5.18 20.66
CA LEU A 96 -9.02 -5.17 19.37
C LEU A 96 -7.88 -4.16 19.41
N LYS A 97 -6.68 -4.64 19.64
CA LYS A 97 -5.46 -3.82 19.58
C LYS A 97 -5.03 -3.65 18.14
N VAL A 98 -4.88 -2.40 17.72
CA VAL A 98 -4.45 -2.02 16.37
C VAL A 98 -3.13 -1.28 16.46
N THR A 99 -2.17 -1.66 15.61
CA THR A 99 -0.87 -1.02 15.50
C THR A 99 -0.62 -0.63 14.05
N PHE A 100 -0.38 0.65 13.79
CA PHE A 100 -0.09 1.18 12.46
C PHE A 100 1.30 1.82 12.42
N ASN A 101 2.14 1.36 11.50
CA ASN A 101 3.47 1.93 11.28
C ASN A 101 3.39 2.99 10.17
N THR A 102 3.71 4.24 10.51
CA THR A 102 3.64 5.38 9.57
C THR A 102 4.87 5.50 8.66
N ARG A 103 5.88 4.62 8.79
CA ARG A 103 7.09 4.64 7.96
C ARG A 103 6.74 4.48 6.48
N GLY A 104 7.23 5.38 5.63
CA GLY A 104 6.98 5.37 4.20
C GLY A 104 5.65 5.98 3.77
N TYR A 105 4.79 6.42 4.70
CA TYR A 105 3.56 7.15 4.41
C TYR A 105 3.72 8.65 4.65
N GLY A 106 2.83 9.47 4.07
CA GLY A 106 2.81 10.92 4.25
C GLY A 106 1.47 11.53 3.87
N GLY A 107 1.16 12.69 4.45
CA GLY A 107 -0.11 13.38 4.27
C GLY A 107 -1.28 12.70 4.96
N LYS A 108 -2.50 13.15 4.62
CA LYS A 108 -3.74 12.60 5.16
C LYS A 108 -4.05 11.25 4.55
N LEU A 109 -4.32 10.26 5.39
CA LEU A 109 -4.73 8.93 4.94
C LEU A 109 -5.67 8.26 5.93
N SER A 110 -6.45 7.30 5.40
CA SER A 110 -7.31 6.44 6.19
C SER A 110 -6.96 4.98 5.97
N LYS A 111 -7.10 4.16 7.00
CA LYS A 111 -6.93 2.71 6.99
C LYS A 111 -8.19 2.06 7.52
N TYR A 112 -8.55 0.94 6.93
CA TYR A 112 -9.77 0.22 7.26
C TYR A 112 -9.42 -1.15 7.83
N ILE A 113 -10.16 -1.50 8.88
CA ILE A 113 -10.11 -2.80 9.54
C ILE A 113 -11.50 -3.38 9.45
N TYR A 114 -11.60 -4.63 9.02
CA TYR A 114 -12.86 -5.36 8.91
C TYR A 114 -12.83 -6.49 9.91
N VAL A 115 -13.81 -6.51 10.80
CA VAL A 115 -14.00 -7.55 11.81
C VAL A 115 -15.20 -8.37 11.40
N ASP A 116 -14.95 -9.60 11.00
CA ASP A 116 -16.00 -10.55 10.61
C ASP A 116 -16.40 -11.36 11.87
N SER A 117 -17.70 -11.54 12.08
CA SER A 117 -18.26 -12.22 13.26
C SER A 117 -19.55 -12.97 12.93
N ASN A 118 -20.05 -13.73 13.90
CA ASN A 118 -21.33 -14.44 13.80
C ASN A 118 -22.56 -13.54 14.07
N ASP A 119 -22.41 -12.22 14.17
CA ASP A 119 -23.55 -11.28 14.28
C ASP A 119 -24.41 -11.38 13.00
N PRO A 120 -25.69 -11.80 13.09
CA PRO A 120 -26.54 -12.00 11.93
C PRO A 120 -26.91 -10.69 11.22
N ALA A 121 -26.94 -9.57 11.94
CA ALA A 121 -27.27 -8.27 11.39
C ALA A 121 -26.04 -7.56 10.79
N GLN A 122 -24.84 -7.86 11.28
CA GLN A 122 -23.61 -7.18 10.88
C GLN A 122 -22.41 -8.14 10.80
N LYS A 123 -22.45 -9.05 9.84
CA LYS A 123 -21.39 -10.07 9.63
C LYS A 123 -19.98 -9.52 9.47
N SER A 124 -19.84 -8.29 9.01
CA SER A 124 -18.55 -7.61 8.84
C SER A 124 -18.66 -6.16 9.30
N LYS A 125 -18.02 -5.83 10.40
CA LYS A 125 -17.95 -4.47 10.95
C LYS A 125 -16.68 -3.78 10.50
N GLN A 126 -16.80 -2.56 9.94
CA GLN A 126 -15.65 -1.74 9.53
C GLN A 126 -15.28 -0.75 10.62
N ILE A 127 -13.98 -0.66 10.90
CA ILE A 127 -13.37 0.37 11.74
C ILE A 127 -12.44 1.20 10.86
N THR A 128 -12.40 2.51 11.11
CA THR A 128 -11.59 3.46 10.35
C THR A 128 -10.52 4.09 11.25
N LEU A 129 -9.26 4.05 10.80
CA LEU A 129 -8.18 4.84 11.38
C LEU A 129 -7.89 6.00 10.44
N SER A 130 -7.80 7.22 10.96
CA SER A 130 -7.34 8.39 10.20
C SER A 130 -6.09 8.99 10.84
N VAL A 131 -5.24 9.61 10.01
CA VAL A 131 -4.00 10.24 10.44
C VAL A 131 -3.53 11.25 9.41
N ASP A 132 -2.89 12.32 9.84
CA ASP A 132 -2.18 13.30 9.00
C ASP A 132 -0.68 13.20 9.29
N ILE A 133 0.09 12.58 8.36
CA ILE A 133 1.49 12.27 8.56
C ILE A 133 2.36 13.37 8.00
N GLU A 134 3.04 14.09 8.89
CA GLU A 134 4.04 15.08 8.55
C GLU A 134 5.34 14.40 8.13
N VAL A 135 5.74 14.62 6.88
CA VAL A 135 6.99 14.10 6.33
C VAL A 135 8.06 15.18 6.50
N PRO A 136 9.13 14.92 7.26
CA PRO A 136 10.23 15.87 7.38
C PRO A 136 10.90 16.08 6.01
N PRO A 137 11.55 17.23 5.79
CA PRO A 137 12.39 17.44 4.63
C PRO A 137 13.38 16.28 4.46
N GLN A 138 13.50 15.76 3.25
CA GLN A 138 14.38 14.63 2.96
C GLN A 138 14.85 14.65 1.50
N PRO A 139 15.98 14.04 1.16
CA PRO A 139 16.40 13.82 -0.21
C PRO A 139 15.45 12.81 -0.86
N LYS A 140 15.21 12.93 -2.16
CA LYS A 140 14.41 11.96 -2.94
C LYS A 140 15.05 11.72 -4.30
N ILE A 141 15.47 10.48 -4.52
CA ILE A 141 16.05 10.08 -5.79
C ILE A 141 14.97 9.71 -6.81
N ALA A 142 15.16 10.18 -8.05
CA ALA A 142 14.43 9.73 -9.22
C ALA A 142 15.40 9.58 -10.40
N LEU A 143 15.12 8.66 -11.30
CA LEU A 143 15.82 8.52 -12.57
C LEU A 143 14.90 8.97 -13.69
N ASP A 144 15.47 9.47 -14.79
CA ASP A 144 14.71 9.76 -16.02
C ASP A 144 14.16 8.47 -16.64
N ARG A 145 14.90 7.37 -16.51
CA ARG A 145 14.52 6.01 -16.91
C ARG A 145 15.13 4.98 -15.97
N TYR A 146 14.51 3.82 -15.83
CA TYR A 146 14.99 2.72 -14.97
C TYR A 146 15.59 1.56 -15.79
N SER A 147 15.40 1.58 -17.10
CA SER A 147 15.96 0.62 -18.02
C SER A 147 16.29 1.25 -19.36
N LEU A 148 17.27 0.67 -20.05
CA LEU A 148 17.65 1.03 -21.42
C LEU A 148 18.02 -0.22 -22.19
N ASP A 149 17.43 -0.37 -23.36
CA ASP A 149 17.89 -1.33 -24.36
C ASP A 149 18.93 -0.68 -25.26
N LEU A 150 20.13 -1.26 -25.27
CA LEU A 150 21.27 -0.81 -26.05
C LEU A 150 21.22 -1.29 -27.50
N GLY A 151 20.26 -2.18 -27.82
CA GLY A 151 20.16 -2.79 -29.14
C GLY A 151 21.33 -3.77 -29.44
N LEU A 152 21.84 -3.70 -30.67
CA LEU A 152 22.97 -4.50 -31.14
C LEU A 152 24.27 -3.71 -31.02
N PHE A 153 25.35 -4.36 -30.57
CA PHE A 153 26.68 -3.79 -30.54
C PHE A 153 27.76 -4.88 -30.72
N LEU A 154 28.97 -4.48 -31.10
CA LEU A 154 30.04 -5.40 -31.38
C LEU A 154 30.77 -5.87 -30.12
N GLU A 155 31.34 -7.07 -30.17
CA GLU A 155 32.04 -7.69 -29.05
C GLU A 155 33.27 -6.89 -28.57
N ASP A 156 33.85 -6.06 -29.45
CA ASP A 156 35.02 -5.21 -29.20
C ASP A 156 34.65 -3.74 -28.90
N GLU A 157 33.35 -3.41 -28.82
CA GLU A 157 32.89 -2.05 -28.49
C GLU A 157 32.73 -1.85 -27.00
N GLU A 158 33.13 -0.67 -26.54
CA GLU A 158 32.79 -0.17 -25.23
C GLU A 158 31.32 0.29 -25.21
N VAL A 159 30.54 -0.19 -24.26
CA VAL A 159 29.18 0.33 -24.04
C VAL A 159 29.27 1.68 -23.38
N ARG A 160 28.75 2.72 -24.06
CA ARG A 160 28.63 4.07 -23.53
C ARG A 160 27.18 4.43 -23.46
N THR A 161 26.70 4.77 -22.27
CA THR A 161 25.34 5.21 -22.07
C THR A 161 25.28 6.24 -20.94
N GLN A 162 24.15 6.88 -20.78
CA GLN A 162 23.94 7.85 -19.72
C GLN A 162 22.55 7.72 -19.11
N THR A 163 22.43 8.10 -17.87
CA THR A 163 21.17 8.27 -17.17
C THR A 163 21.20 9.55 -16.37
N LYS A 164 20.03 10.15 -16.20
CA LYS A 164 19.86 11.37 -15.44
C LYS A 164 19.33 11.05 -14.06
N ILE A 165 20.09 11.44 -13.04
CA ILE A 165 19.69 11.32 -11.64
C ILE A 165 19.12 12.65 -11.19
N LYS A 166 17.88 12.64 -10.68
CA LYS A 166 17.18 13.82 -10.19
C LYS A 166 17.03 13.76 -8.67
N ASN A 167 17.28 14.87 -8.01
CA ASN A 167 16.87 15.05 -6.64
C ASN A 167 15.55 15.82 -6.61
N ILE A 168 14.45 15.09 -6.44
CA ILE A 168 13.09 15.65 -6.32
C ILE A 168 12.67 15.90 -4.87
N GLY A 169 13.63 15.86 -3.93
CA GLY A 169 13.46 16.14 -2.52
C GLY A 169 13.91 17.55 -2.14
N GLU A 170 13.93 17.79 -0.85
CA GLU A 170 14.19 19.11 -0.25
C GLU A 170 15.58 19.22 0.38
N LEU A 171 16.24 18.09 0.64
CA LEU A 171 17.62 18.03 1.16
C LEU A 171 18.59 17.51 0.10
N GLU A 172 19.90 17.73 0.33
CA GLU A 172 20.96 17.24 -0.55
C GLU A 172 20.89 15.71 -0.70
N LEU A 173 20.81 15.24 -1.95
CA LEU A 173 20.86 13.82 -2.30
C LEU A 173 22.32 13.40 -2.50
N GLN A 174 22.70 12.31 -1.86
CA GLN A 174 23.99 11.65 -2.05
C GLN A 174 23.76 10.32 -2.74
N VAL A 175 24.51 10.05 -3.81
CA VAL A 175 24.38 8.83 -4.61
C VAL A 175 25.71 8.19 -4.83
N THR A 176 25.78 6.87 -4.67
CA THR A 176 26.92 6.04 -5.03
C THR A 176 26.50 5.03 -6.09
N CYS A 177 27.07 5.12 -7.29
CA CYS A 177 26.88 4.13 -8.33
C CYS A 177 27.94 3.03 -8.22
N SER A 178 27.53 1.79 -8.44
CA SER A 178 28.44 0.63 -8.44
C SER A 178 28.07 -0.40 -9.49
N HIS A 179 29.10 -0.93 -10.09
CA HIS A 179 29.05 -2.07 -11.02
C HIS A 179 30.46 -2.69 -11.08
N LYS A 180 30.56 -3.99 -11.30
CA LYS A 180 31.83 -4.71 -11.23
C LYS A 180 32.90 -4.22 -12.22
N ASP A 181 32.49 -3.82 -13.43
CA ASP A 181 33.37 -3.48 -14.53
C ASP A 181 33.16 -2.05 -15.08
N ALA A 182 32.08 -1.34 -14.66
CA ALA A 182 31.77 -0.04 -15.23
C ALA A 182 32.56 1.09 -14.56
N ALA A 183 32.96 2.05 -15.39
CA ALA A 183 33.43 3.36 -14.96
C ALA A 183 32.29 4.39 -15.08
N PHE A 184 32.26 5.34 -14.18
CA PHE A 184 31.23 6.38 -14.11
C PHE A 184 31.84 7.75 -14.29
N TYR A 185 31.18 8.63 -15.07
CA TYR A 185 31.64 9.98 -15.36
C TYR A 185 30.50 10.98 -15.14
N ALA A 186 30.83 12.16 -14.65
CA ALA A 186 29.93 13.29 -14.52
C ALA A 186 30.62 14.55 -15.03
N GLY A 187 29.97 15.28 -15.94
CA GLY A 187 30.58 16.48 -16.57
C GLY A 187 31.90 16.19 -17.28
N GLY A 188 32.06 15.02 -17.89
CA GLY A 188 33.25 14.59 -18.62
C GLY A 188 34.44 14.14 -17.77
N LYS A 189 34.31 14.16 -16.43
CA LYS A 189 35.33 13.70 -15.47
C LYS A 189 34.87 12.44 -14.77
N GLN A 190 35.82 11.59 -14.39
CA GLN A 190 35.49 10.41 -13.58
C GLN A 190 34.78 10.82 -12.30
N ALA A 191 33.63 10.20 -12.02
CA ALA A 191 32.81 10.56 -10.89
C ALA A 191 33.46 10.09 -9.58
N SER A 192 33.54 11.00 -8.59
CA SER A 192 33.85 10.64 -7.21
C SER A 192 32.57 10.38 -6.44
N PHE A 193 32.58 9.37 -5.57
CA PHE A 193 31.40 9.01 -4.77
C PHE A 193 31.61 9.25 -3.27
N PRO A 194 30.55 9.63 -2.50
CA PRO A 194 29.20 9.86 -2.99
C PRO A 194 29.08 11.14 -3.83
N PHE A 195 28.37 11.03 -4.95
CA PHE A 195 28.05 12.17 -5.80
C PHE A 195 26.89 12.96 -5.18
N LYS A 196 27.02 14.30 -5.10
CA LYS A 196 26.06 15.17 -4.40
C LYS A 196 25.20 15.95 -5.38
N ILE A 197 23.87 15.91 -5.18
CA ILE A 197 22.89 16.63 -6.00
C ILE A 197 22.04 17.50 -5.06
N ARG A 198 22.08 18.81 -5.25
CA ARG A 198 21.28 19.77 -4.47
C ARG A 198 19.79 19.52 -4.69
N ALA A 199 18.95 19.94 -3.73
CA ALA A 199 17.50 19.90 -3.85
C ALA A 199 17.00 20.53 -5.17
N GLY A 200 16.09 19.83 -5.86
CA GLY A 200 15.51 20.28 -7.13
C GLY A 200 16.47 20.27 -8.32
N LYS A 201 17.70 19.75 -8.18
CA LYS A 201 18.68 19.66 -9.27
C LYS A 201 18.79 18.24 -9.80
N GLU A 202 19.42 18.13 -10.97
CA GLU A 202 19.69 16.88 -11.65
C GLU A 202 21.16 16.80 -12.09
N ALA A 203 21.64 15.60 -12.35
CA ALA A 203 22.97 15.36 -12.86
C ALA A 203 22.94 14.19 -13.86
N ASP A 204 23.69 14.34 -14.95
CA ASP A 204 23.91 13.28 -15.91
C ASP A 204 25.11 12.43 -15.48
N ILE A 205 24.91 11.13 -15.43
CA ILE A 205 25.96 10.15 -15.15
C ILE A 205 26.15 9.31 -16.41
N GLU A 206 27.32 9.46 -17.02
CA GLU A 206 27.76 8.59 -18.11
C GLU A 206 28.32 7.29 -17.53
N ILE A 207 27.95 6.17 -18.12
CA ILE A 207 28.33 4.82 -17.74
C ILE A 207 29.10 4.22 -18.88
N ARG A 208 30.31 3.77 -18.62
CA ARG A 208 31.16 3.09 -19.60
C ARG A 208 31.48 1.68 -19.12
N ILE A 209 31.12 0.68 -19.93
CA ILE A 209 31.41 -0.72 -19.66
C ILE A 209 32.37 -1.20 -20.71
N PRO A 210 33.57 -1.74 -20.36
CA PRO A 210 34.56 -2.19 -21.30
C PRO A 210 34.04 -3.34 -22.15
N PRO A 211 34.65 -3.59 -23.32
CA PRO A 211 34.35 -4.71 -24.20
C PRO A 211 34.43 -6.05 -23.46
N ARG A 212 33.55 -6.98 -23.78
CA ARG A 212 33.44 -8.23 -23.00
C ARG A 212 33.89 -9.48 -23.75
N ASN A 213 34.34 -9.39 -24.99
CA ASN A 213 34.81 -10.53 -25.79
C ASN A 213 33.89 -11.76 -25.72
N ARG A 214 32.58 -11.54 -25.57
CA ARG A 214 31.55 -12.59 -25.55
C ARG A 214 30.36 -12.17 -26.42
N LYS A 215 29.65 -13.16 -26.97
CA LYS A 215 28.47 -12.96 -27.81
C LYS A 215 27.22 -13.29 -27.06
N GLY A 216 26.08 -12.78 -27.54
CA GLY A 216 24.77 -13.08 -27.03
C GLY A 216 24.18 -11.94 -26.17
N MET A 217 23.10 -12.25 -25.50
CA MET A 217 22.39 -11.28 -24.68
C MET A 217 23.21 -10.84 -23.47
N ILE A 218 23.25 -9.55 -23.23
CA ILE A 218 23.73 -8.99 -21.96
C ILE A 218 22.58 -8.43 -21.15
N ARG A 219 22.73 -8.53 -19.83
CA ARG A 219 21.84 -7.96 -18.83
C ARG A 219 22.71 -7.45 -17.69
N GLU A 220 22.71 -6.14 -17.52
CA GLU A 220 23.55 -5.49 -16.51
C GLU A 220 22.69 -4.64 -15.56
N TYR A 221 23.09 -4.61 -14.30
CA TYR A 221 22.43 -3.83 -13.27
C TYR A 221 23.44 -2.86 -12.67
N ILE A 222 23.21 -1.58 -12.90
CA ILE A 222 23.96 -0.52 -12.21
C ILE A 222 23.24 -0.28 -10.90
N LEU A 223 23.89 -0.59 -9.80
CA LEU A 223 23.35 -0.39 -8.47
C LEU A 223 23.63 1.05 -8.01
N MET A 224 22.59 1.75 -7.58
CA MET A 224 22.68 3.10 -7.05
C MET A 224 22.21 3.11 -5.59
N LYS A 225 23.12 3.34 -4.67
CA LYS A 225 22.81 3.56 -3.25
C LYS A 225 22.64 5.03 -2.99
N SER A 226 21.66 5.41 -2.18
CA SER A 226 21.38 6.80 -1.86
C SER A 226 21.02 7.03 -0.39
N ASN A 227 21.04 8.28 0.04
CA ASN A 227 20.54 8.69 1.35
C ASN A 227 19.03 9.00 1.36
N ASP A 228 18.29 8.67 0.28
CA ASP A 228 16.83 8.71 0.27
C ASP A 228 16.28 7.60 1.20
N PRO A 229 15.59 7.94 2.30
CA PRO A 229 15.10 6.94 3.25
C PRO A 229 14.03 6.03 2.70
N ARG A 230 13.37 6.43 1.61
CA ARG A 230 12.32 5.64 0.94
C ARG A 230 12.87 4.75 -0.18
N ARG A 231 13.99 5.17 -0.78
CA ARG A 231 14.66 4.46 -1.88
C ARG A 231 16.17 4.43 -1.65
N PRO A 232 16.64 3.73 -0.60
CA PRO A 232 18.06 3.68 -0.27
C PRO A 232 18.88 2.96 -1.34
N THR A 233 18.22 2.16 -2.17
CA THR A 233 18.83 1.43 -3.28
C THR A 233 17.90 1.43 -4.48
N LEU A 234 18.45 1.76 -5.65
CA LEU A 234 17.83 1.66 -6.96
C LEU A 234 18.72 0.85 -7.90
N SER A 235 18.12 0.26 -8.94
CA SER A 235 18.86 -0.37 -10.03
C SER A 235 18.48 0.30 -11.34
N PHE A 236 19.50 0.59 -12.15
CA PHE A 236 19.35 0.94 -13.56
C PHE A 236 19.70 -0.27 -14.39
N TYR A 237 18.76 -0.77 -15.17
CA TYR A 237 18.89 -2.00 -15.95
C TYR A 237 19.31 -1.71 -17.38
N LEU A 238 20.34 -2.40 -17.87
CA LEU A 238 20.81 -2.35 -19.24
C LEU A 238 20.62 -3.72 -19.89
N SER A 239 20.05 -3.75 -21.09
CA SER A 239 19.97 -4.95 -21.93
C SER A 239 20.52 -4.66 -23.33
N GLY A 240 20.91 -5.69 -24.04
CA GLY A 240 21.36 -5.58 -25.40
C GLY A 240 21.86 -6.93 -25.93
N TYR A 241 22.29 -6.97 -27.17
CA TYR A 241 22.80 -8.18 -27.79
C TYR A 241 24.16 -7.93 -28.46
N ILE A 242 25.15 -8.69 -28.03
CA ILE A 242 26.52 -8.61 -28.55
C ILE A 242 26.69 -9.56 -29.73
N ILE A 243 27.17 -9.04 -30.86
CA ILE A 243 27.49 -9.82 -32.07
C ILE A 243 28.95 -9.64 -32.46
N SER A 244 29.51 -10.63 -33.19
CA SER A 244 30.82 -10.47 -33.82
C SER A 244 30.69 -9.69 -35.11
N LYS A 245 31.83 -9.13 -35.57
CA LYS A 245 31.93 -8.53 -36.91
C LYS A 245 31.54 -9.50 -38.03
N GLN A 246 31.84 -10.78 -37.83
CA GLN A 246 31.46 -11.82 -38.79
C GLN A 246 29.94 -12.01 -38.85
N GLN A 247 29.29 -12.13 -37.71
CA GLN A 247 27.81 -12.22 -37.64
C GLN A 247 27.12 -10.99 -38.23
N LEU A 248 27.68 -9.80 -38.01
CA LEU A 248 27.16 -8.57 -38.60
C LEU A 248 27.24 -8.61 -40.12
N LYS A 249 28.38 -9.02 -40.68
CA LYS A 249 28.57 -9.21 -42.16
C LYS A 249 27.56 -10.21 -42.72
N GLU A 250 27.38 -11.35 -42.07
CA GLU A 250 26.42 -12.38 -42.47
C GLU A 250 24.96 -11.84 -42.44
N LEU A 251 24.63 -11.04 -41.44
CA LEU A 251 23.32 -10.39 -41.34
C LEU A 251 23.10 -9.44 -42.54
N PHE A 252 24.04 -8.55 -42.82
CA PHE A 252 23.95 -7.63 -43.96
C PHE A 252 23.92 -8.38 -45.32
N ALA A 253 24.71 -9.42 -45.49
CA ALA A 253 24.68 -10.22 -46.71
C ALA A 253 23.33 -10.89 -46.95
N ARG A 254 22.69 -11.37 -45.88
CA ARG A 254 21.35 -12.03 -45.95
C ARG A 254 20.22 -11.07 -46.31
N TYR A 255 20.31 -9.84 -45.87
CA TYR A 255 19.23 -8.85 -46.03
C TYR A 255 19.57 -7.71 -46.99
N LYS A 256 20.61 -7.89 -47.82
CA LYS A 256 21.08 -6.89 -48.76
C LYS A 256 19.96 -6.36 -49.66
N ASP A 257 19.17 -7.30 -50.24
CA ASP A 257 18.07 -6.96 -51.16
C ASP A 257 16.87 -6.24 -50.51
N ILE A 258 16.85 -6.16 -49.19
CA ILE A 258 15.79 -5.44 -48.43
C ILE A 258 16.26 -4.02 -48.05
N LEU A 259 17.59 -3.79 -48.07
CA LEU A 259 18.22 -2.54 -47.65
C LEU A 259 18.54 -1.59 -48.81
N GLU A 260 18.53 -2.13 -50.04
CA GLU A 260 18.59 -1.39 -51.31
C GLU A 260 17.17 -1.10 -51.85
#